data_981db6166c7045093f47da2569203628
#
_entry.id   981db6166c7045093f47da2569203628
#
_cell.length_a   1.000
_cell.length_b   1.000
_cell.length_c   1.000
_cell.angle_alpha   90.00
_cell.angle_beta   90.00
_cell.angle_gamma   90.00
#
_symmetry.space_group_name_H-M   'P 1'
#
loop_
_entity.id
_entity.type
_entity.pdbx_description
1 polymer ?
#
loop_
_entity_poly.entity_id
_entity_poly.type
_entity_poly.pdbx_seq_one_letter_code
_entity_poly.pdbx_strand_id
1 'polypeptide(L)'
;MQRTTPGTATGRPPFSEPSIWRLAWRNGLRDWRAGRWRLLLTAIALAVAALTAVGFFADRLQGGMSRDALALLGGDAVLRSDVRPDARWGPVAEERGLQRSVSLTFPTMARAPDENGGDVRLVAFKAVDDAYPLRGSLRVSDGVVDAFDNDRPVSRGPLPGTVWAEASVLDALGLDVGDDLFLGSARLRIAQVLTMESDRGGGFSSFSPRAMVNLADIDATQLVQPASRVRWRMAVAGDAAAVGAFEAIVAEAIEAAPRRDGLRIETLASGRPGTQETLDRAGKFLNLVAMLTALLCAVAVAIGARGFAASQLDACAMLRVLGLSQRTIARTFMLEFFAVGLVGALLGILIGWSVHWVFVALLAGLVKTALPAASWWPALTGVGVGLSLMA
;
A
#
# COMPACT_ATOMS: atom_id res chain seq x y z
N MET A 1 -70.40 42.00 58.03
CA MET A 1 -70.14 41.05 56.96
C MET A 1 -69.27 41.64 55.89
N GLN A 2 -67.97 41.48 55.99
CA GLN A 2 -67.01 41.90 54.97
C GLN A 2 -66.24 40.67 54.55
N ARG A 3 -66.37 40.31 53.30
CA ARG A 3 -65.65 39.22 52.68
C ARG A 3 -64.27 39.71 52.24
N THR A 4 -63.24 39.17 52.80
CA THR A 4 -61.85 39.32 52.37
C THR A 4 -61.58 38.36 51.21
N THR A 5 -61.23 38.91 50.07
CA THR A 5 -60.72 38.15 48.87
C THR A 5 -59.29 37.76 49.09
N PRO A 6 -58.86 36.53 48.75
CA PRO A 6 -57.48 36.10 48.81
C PRO A 6 -56.67 36.67 47.63
N GLY A 7 -55.54 37.27 47.96
CA GLY A 7 -54.61 37.82 46.97
C GLY A 7 -53.99 36.75 46.09
N THR A 8 -54.05 37.02 44.81
CA THR A 8 -53.38 36.21 43.74
C THR A 8 -51.85 36.30 43.94
N ALA A 9 -51.25 35.15 44.27
CA ALA A 9 -49.83 34.97 44.24
C ALA A 9 -49.30 35.17 42.79
N THR A 10 -48.60 36.20 42.54
CA THR A 10 -47.83 36.44 41.30
C THR A 10 -46.75 35.37 41.19
N GLY A 11 -47.01 34.34 40.35
CA GLY A 11 -46.03 33.35 39.98
C GLY A 11 -44.84 34.05 39.31
N ARG A 12 -43.67 33.94 39.92
CA ARG A 12 -42.40 34.28 39.26
C ARG A 12 -42.34 33.46 37.94
N PRO A 13 -41.97 34.11 36.80
CA PRO A 13 -41.80 33.40 35.56
C PRO A 13 -40.74 32.30 35.74
N PRO A 14 -40.94 31.10 35.19
CA PRO A 14 -39.94 30.06 35.27
C PRO A 14 -38.66 30.60 34.63
N PHE A 15 -37.56 30.58 35.41
CA PHE A 15 -36.24 30.86 34.84
C PHE A 15 -36.05 30.01 33.61
N SER A 16 -36.04 30.61 32.43
CA SER A 16 -35.72 29.93 31.20
C SER A 16 -34.32 29.33 31.38
N GLU A 17 -34.22 27.99 31.38
CA GLU A 17 -32.93 27.30 31.46
C GLU A 17 -32.04 27.88 30.37
N PRO A 18 -30.87 28.43 30.71
CA PRO A 18 -29.99 28.98 29.69
C PRO A 18 -29.56 27.82 28.79
N SER A 19 -29.67 28.02 27.49
CA SER A 19 -29.29 27.01 26.49
C SER A 19 -27.91 26.47 26.85
N ILE A 20 -27.82 25.12 27.04
CA ILE A 20 -26.62 24.40 27.44
C ILE A 20 -25.44 24.81 26.54
N TRP A 21 -25.69 25.01 25.24
CA TRP A 21 -24.73 25.50 24.28
C TRP A 21 -24.12 26.87 24.57
N ARG A 22 -24.95 27.82 25.02
CA ARG A 22 -24.47 29.16 25.38
C ARG A 22 -23.65 29.15 26.67
N LEU A 23 -24.01 28.29 27.62
CA LEU A 23 -23.25 28.10 28.87
C LEU A 23 -21.89 27.43 28.56
N ALA A 24 -21.89 26.34 27.80
CA ALA A 24 -20.66 25.65 27.40
C ALA A 24 -19.72 26.60 26.63
N TRP A 25 -20.25 27.38 25.68
CA TRP A 25 -19.45 28.32 24.91
C TRP A 25 -18.80 29.41 25.74
N ARG A 26 -19.59 30.01 26.65
CA ARG A 26 -19.08 31.08 27.54
C ARG A 26 -18.08 30.57 28.56
N ASN A 27 -18.30 29.41 29.13
CA ASN A 27 -17.34 28.76 30.04
C ASN A 27 -16.07 28.39 29.29
N GLY A 28 -16.20 27.79 28.13
CA GLY A 28 -15.10 27.41 27.27
C GLY A 28 -14.19 28.57 26.87
N LEU A 29 -14.76 29.72 26.48
CA LEU A 29 -13.99 30.93 26.18
C LEU A 29 -13.26 31.50 27.40
N ARG A 30 -13.85 31.41 28.60
CA ARG A 30 -13.23 31.84 29.85
C ARG A 30 -12.05 30.92 30.21
N ASP A 31 -12.23 29.61 30.10
CA ASP A 31 -11.22 28.62 30.44
C ASP A 31 -10.07 28.61 29.45
N TRP A 32 -10.36 28.92 28.16
CA TRP A 32 -9.33 29.20 27.17
C TRP A 32 -8.44 30.37 27.53
N ARG A 33 -9.05 31.51 27.93
CA ARG A 33 -8.32 32.71 28.35
C ARG A 33 -7.56 32.54 29.67
N ALA A 34 -8.08 31.67 30.56
CA ALA A 34 -7.41 31.31 31.81
C ALA A 34 -6.25 30.29 31.60
N GLY A 35 -6.03 29.81 30.40
CA GLY A 35 -4.94 28.89 30.07
C GLY A 35 -5.15 27.43 30.54
N ARG A 36 -6.27 27.12 31.17
CA ARG A 36 -6.58 25.79 31.74
C ARG A 36 -6.67 24.70 30.65
N TRP A 37 -7.14 25.05 29.47
CA TRP A 37 -7.24 24.11 28.34
C TRP A 37 -5.93 23.84 27.62
N ARG A 38 -4.92 24.70 27.80
CA ARG A 38 -3.65 24.56 27.05
C ARG A 38 -2.96 23.23 27.32
N LEU A 39 -2.86 22.84 28.60
CA LEU A 39 -2.22 21.58 28.97
C LEU A 39 -2.96 20.36 28.43
N LEU A 40 -4.29 20.35 28.56
CA LEU A 40 -5.11 19.23 28.05
C LEU A 40 -5.05 19.18 26.52
N LEU A 41 -5.22 20.31 25.85
CA LEU A 41 -5.19 20.40 24.39
C LEU A 41 -3.82 20.00 23.82
N THR A 42 -2.72 20.47 24.44
CA THR A 42 -1.37 20.07 24.03
C THR A 42 -1.12 18.57 24.24
N ALA A 43 -1.58 18.01 25.36
CA ALA A 43 -1.45 16.58 25.62
C ALA A 43 -2.19 15.74 24.58
N ILE A 44 -3.46 16.11 24.28
CA ILE A 44 -4.26 15.40 23.26
C ILE A 44 -3.64 15.59 21.87
N ALA A 45 -3.30 16.81 21.49
CA ALA A 45 -2.71 17.10 20.19
C ALA A 45 -1.40 16.33 20.00
N LEU A 46 -0.53 16.30 21.01
CA LEU A 46 0.73 15.56 20.96
C LEU A 46 0.49 14.03 20.88
N ALA A 47 -0.44 13.52 21.67
CA ALA A 47 -0.81 12.12 21.69
C ALA A 47 -1.36 11.66 20.32
N VAL A 48 -2.34 12.41 19.78
CA VAL A 48 -2.92 12.11 18.47
C VAL A 48 -1.90 12.31 17.35
N ALA A 49 -1.03 13.34 17.45
CA ALA A 49 0.04 13.57 16.48
C ALA A 49 1.04 12.41 16.44
N ALA A 50 1.48 11.90 17.59
CA ALA A 50 2.38 10.75 17.65
C ALA A 50 1.74 9.48 17.07
N LEU A 51 0.49 9.20 17.46
CA LEU A 51 -0.24 8.02 16.96
C LEU A 51 -0.48 8.09 15.44
N THR A 52 -0.91 9.25 14.94
CA THR A 52 -1.20 9.42 13.50
C THR A 52 0.08 9.47 12.67
N ALA A 53 1.16 10.09 13.15
CA ALA A 53 2.45 10.11 12.44
C ALA A 53 3.01 8.69 12.26
N VAL A 54 3.01 7.89 13.34
CA VAL A 54 3.45 6.48 13.29
C VAL A 54 2.50 5.65 12.42
N GLY A 55 1.18 5.85 12.55
CA GLY A 55 0.18 5.14 11.77
C GLY A 55 0.29 5.41 10.27
N PHE A 56 0.43 6.66 9.84
CA PHE A 56 0.62 7.01 8.43
C PHE A 56 1.93 6.45 7.88
N PHE A 57 2.99 6.50 8.67
CA PHE A 57 4.28 5.95 8.26
C PHE A 57 4.21 4.42 8.08
N ALA A 58 3.65 3.71 9.07
CA ALA A 58 3.48 2.27 9.03
C ALA A 58 2.62 1.82 7.84
N ASP A 59 1.49 2.48 7.60
CA ASP A 59 0.58 2.20 6.49
C ASP A 59 1.28 2.35 5.13
N ARG A 60 2.00 3.46 4.92
CA ARG A 60 2.74 3.68 3.67
C ARG A 60 3.89 2.71 3.46
N LEU A 61 4.63 2.39 4.51
CA LEU A 61 5.74 1.44 4.44
C LEU A 61 5.22 0.05 4.10
N GLN A 62 4.17 -0.41 4.79
CA GLN A 62 3.55 -1.71 4.52
C GLN A 62 2.96 -1.77 3.11
N GLY A 63 2.27 -0.72 2.67
CA GLY A 63 1.74 -0.62 1.32
C GLY A 63 2.83 -0.59 0.24
N GLY A 64 3.97 0.09 0.49
CA GLY A 64 5.14 0.07 -0.39
C GLY A 64 5.75 -1.32 -0.50
N MET A 65 6.02 -1.96 0.63
CA MET A 65 6.58 -3.32 0.68
C MET A 65 5.67 -4.35 -0.02
N SER A 66 4.35 -4.26 0.18
CA SER A 66 3.39 -5.13 -0.51
C SER A 66 3.40 -4.91 -2.02
N ARG A 67 3.45 -3.65 -2.46
CA ARG A 67 3.55 -3.31 -3.89
C ARG A 67 4.82 -3.85 -4.52
N ASP A 68 5.97 -3.70 -3.85
CA ASP A 68 7.24 -4.22 -4.34
C ASP A 68 7.24 -5.74 -4.41
N ALA A 69 6.64 -6.41 -3.44
CA ALA A 69 6.49 -7.85 -3.44
C ALA A 69 5.57 -8.34 -4.59
N LEU A 70 4.48 -7.63 -4.89
CA LEU A 70 3.62 -7.90 -6.06
C LEU A 70 4.34 -7.61 -7.37
N ALA A 71 5.17 -6.57 -7.44
CA ALA A 71 6.01 -6.28 -8.59
C ALA A 71 7.04 -7.38 -8.86
N LEU A 72 7.64 -7.93 -7.81
CA LEU A 72 8.54 -9.08 -7.91
C LEU A 72 7.81 -10.37 -8.30
N LEU A 73 6.54 -10.50 -7.96
CA LEU A 73 5.70 -11.61 -8.41
C LEU A 73 5.22 -11.43 -9.87
N GLY A 74 5.08 -10.18 -10.33
CA GLY A 74 4.61 -9.82 -11.67
C GLY A 74 3.08 -9.85 -11.83
N GLY A 75 2.34 -10.01 -10.73
CA GLY A 75 0.88 -10.07 -10.69
C GLY A 75 0.37 -10.13 -9.25
N ASP A 76 -0.94 -10.08 -9.05
CA ASP A 76 -1.55 -10.30 -7.73
C ASP A 76 -1.59 -11.80 -7.41
N ALA A 77 -1.80 -12.66 -8.42
CA ALA A 77 -1.55 -14.10 -8.38
C ALA A 77 -0.94 -14.56 -9.71
N VAL A 78 -0.13 -15.62 -9.68
CA VAL A 78 0.56 -16.17 -10.86
C VAL A 78 0.36 -17.67 -10.92
N LEU A 79 -0.26 -18.13 -11.99
CA LEU A 79 -0.36 -19.52 -12.34
C LEU A 79 0.93 -19.94 -13.06
N ARG A 80 1.68 -20.86 -12.49
CA ARG A 80 2.88 -21.47 -13.08
C ARG A 80 2.58 -22.85 -13.61
N SER A 81 3.15 -23.17 -14.77
CA SER A 81 3.08 -24.49 -15.37
C SER A 81 4.34 -24.79 -16.17
N ASP A 82 4.67 -26.08 -16.31
CA ASP A 82 5.74 -26.57 -17.19
C ASP A 82 5.25 -26.76 -18.63
N VAL A 83 3.94 -26.66 -18.86
CA VAL A 83 3.28 -26.65 -20.16
C VAL A 83 2.47 -25.35 -20.33
N ARG A 84 2.10 -25.07 -21.59
CA ARG A 84 1.25 -23.87 -21.85
C ARG A 84 -0.04 -23.95 -21.01
N PRO A 85 -0.38 -22.91 -20.25
CA PRO A 85 -1.60 -22.91 -19.44
C PRO A 85 -2.83 -23.20 -20.28
N ASP A 86 -3.73 -24.03 -19.75
CA ASP A 86 -4.98 -24.36 -20.40
C ASP A 86 -5.76 -23.10 -20.75
N ALA A 87 -6.31 -23.06 -21.98
CA ALA A 87 -7.07 -21.92 -22.50
C ALA A 87 -8.28 -21.54 -21.62
N ARG A 88 -8.80 -22.49 -20.81
CA ARG A 88 -9.91 -22.25 -19.88
C ARG A 88 -9.63 -21.18 -18.83
N TRP A 89 -8.38 -20.98 -18.43
CA TRP A 89 -8.02 -20.02 -17.40
C TRP A 89 -8.19 -18.57 -17.85
N GLY A 90 -8.09 -18.31 -19.16
CA GLY A 90 -8.33 -16.98 -19.72
C GLY A 90 -9.75 -16.47 -19.44
N PRO A 91 -10.78 -17.15 -19.93
CA PRO A 91 -12.19 -16.80 -19.64
C PRO A 91 -12.49 -16.74 -18.14
N VAL A 92 -11.99 -17.68 -17.34
CA VAL A 92 -12.19 -17.67 -15.87
C VAL A 92 -11.67 -16.40 -15.21
N ALA A 93 -10.54 -15.85 -15.66
CA ALA A 93 -10.00 -14.59 -15.19
C ALA A 93 -10.83 -13.39 -15.69
N GLU A 94 -11.16 -13.38 -17.00
CA GLU A 94 -11.90 -12.28 -17.67
C GLU A 94 -13.34 -12.13 -17.13
N GLU A 95 -14.04 -13.23 -16.86
CA GLU A 95 -15.38 -13.21 -16.23
C GLU A 95 -15.40 -12.57 -14.85
N ARG A 96 -14.26 -12.52 -14.18
CA ARG A 96 -14.06 -11.87 -12.86
C ARG A 96 -13.49 -10.47 -12.97
N GLY A 97 -13.39 -9.94 -14.18
CA GLY A 97 -12.83 -8.61 -14.43
C GLY A 97 -11.33 -8.51 -14.16
N LEU A 98 -10.60 -9.65 -14.12
CA LEU A 98 -9.17 -9.66 -13.91
C LEU A 98 -8.44 -9.40 -15.23
N GLN A 99 -7.41 -8.56 -15.18
CA GLN A 99 -6.40 -8.46 -16.22
C GLN A 99 -5.52 -9.70 -16.17
N ARG A 100 -5.07 -10.18 -17.33
CA ARG A 100 -4.16 -11.31 -17.43
C ARG A 100 -2.99 -11.01 -18.36
N SER A 101 -1.87 -11.65 -18.10
CA SER A 101 -0.71 -11.64 -18.96
C SER A 101 -0.03 -13.01 -18.95
N VAL A 102 0.42 -13.46 -20.10
CA VAL A 102 1.09 -14.75 -20.26
C VAL A 102 2.55 -14.51 -20.63
N SER A 103 3.44 -15.19 -19.96
CA SER A 103 4.87 -15.17 -20.26
C SER A 103 5.48 -16.57 -20.21
N LEU A 104 6.58 -16.74 -20.92
CA LEU A 104 7.35 -17.95 -21.02
C LEU A 104 8.82 -17.65 -20.76
N THR A 105 9.51 -18.45 -19.96
CA THR A 105 10.93 -18.23 -19.66
C THR A 105 11.70 -19.56 -19.67
N PHE A 106 12.86 -19.56 -20.33
CA PHE A 106 13.82 -20.67 -20.35
C PHE A 106 15.21 -20.19 -20.79
N PRO A 107 16.30 -20.92 -20.48
CA PRO A 107 17.63 -20.62 -21.01
C PRO A 107 17.75 -21.06 -22.46
N THR A 108 18.38 -20.23 -23.32
CA THR A 108 18.72 -20.55 -24.70
C THR A 108 19.99 -19.86 -25.14
N MET A 109 20.47 -20.16 -26.35
CA MET A 109 21.60 -19.46 -26.94
C MET A 109 21.12 -18.38 -27.89
N ALA A 110 21.60 -17.17 -27.70
CA ALA A 110 21.50 -16.07 -28.65
C ALA A 110 22.73 -16.07 -29.53
N ARG A 111 22.59 -15.82 -30.85
CA ARG A 111 23.67 -15.80 -31.81
C ARG A 111 23.69 -14.51 -32.60
N ALA A 112 24.88 -13.93 -32.73
CA ALA A 112 25.10 -12.82 -33.63
C ALA A 112 25.00 -13.27 -35.10
N PRO A 113 24.65 -12.42 -36.06
CA PRO A 113 24.79 -12.70 -37.49
C PRO A 113 26.24 -13.04 -37.87
N ASP A 114 26.41 -13.83 -38.91
CA ASP A 114 27.77 -14.23 -39.36
C ASP A 114 28.62 -13.03 -39.81
N GLU A 115 27.97 -11.96 -40.29
CA GLU A 115 28.57 -10.66 -40.61
C GLU A 115 29.12 -9.91 -39.37
N ASN A 116 28.61 -10.24 -38.17
CA ASN A 116 29.06 -9.71 -36.90
C ASN A 116 29.86 -10.75 -36.09
N GLY A 117 30.47 -11.73 -36.73
CA GLY A 117 31.34 -12.75 -36.12
C GLY A 117 30.68 -14.06 -35.75
N GLY A 118 29.34 -14.17 -35.75
CA GLY A 118 28.62 -15.41 -35.50
C GLY A 118 28.69 -15.91 -34.05
N ASP A 119 29.21 -15.10 -33.11
CA ASP A 119 29.39 -15.47 -31.73
C ASP A 119 28.06 -15.85 -31.04
N VAL A 120 28.15 -16.70 -30.02
CA VAL A 120 26.97 -17.20 -29.29
C VAL A 120 27.07 -16.89 -27.79
N ARG A 121 25.94 -16.55 -27.20
CA ARG A 121 25.83 -16.23 -25.76
C ARG A 121 24.64 -16.94 -25.14
N LEU A 122 24.84 -17.52 -23.93
CA LEU A 122 23.74 -18.07 -23.16
C LEU A 122 22.92 -16.90 -22.57
N VAL A 123 21.62 -16.92 -22.83
CA VAL A 123 20.67 -15.92 -22.34
C VAL A 123 19.48 -16.55 -21.62
N ALA A 124 18.93 -15.85 -20.67
CA ALA A 124 17.63 -16.14 -20.10
C ALA A 124 16.54 -15.56 -21.04
N PHE A 125 16.04 -16.37 -21.93
CA PHE A 125 14.99 -16.01 -22.87
C PHE A 125 13.67 -15.79 -22.13
N LYS A 126 12.96 -14.71 -22.46
CA LYS A 126 11.61 -14.44 -21.98
C LYS A 126 10.74 -13.94 -23.11
N ALA A 127 9.63 -14.65 -23.36
CA ALA A 127 8.57 -14.16 -24.25
C ALA A 127 7.39 -13.65 -23.42
N VAL A 128 6.85 -12.49 -23.79
CA VAL A 128 5.76 -11.80 -23.08
C VAL A 128 4.66 -11.38 -24.04
N ASP A 129 3.41 -11.36 -23.58
CA ASP A 129 2.30 -10.83 -24.35
C ASP A 129 2.20 -9.29 -24.23
N ASP A 130 1.26 -8.69 -24.95
CA ASP A 130 1.09 -7.23 -25.01
C ASP A 130 0.57 -6.62 -23.70
N ALA A 131 0.02 -7.43 -22.79
CA ALA A 131 -0.48 -6.99 -21.50
C ALA A 131 0.61 -6.92 -20.42
N TYR A 132 1.80 -7.48 -20.70
CA TYR A 132 2.92 -7.49 -19.76
C TYR A 132 3.60 -6.11 -19.66
N PRO A 133 3.99 -5.63 -18.46
CA PRO A 133 3.82 -6.24 -17.14
C PRO A 133 2.50 -5.79 -16.45
N LEU A 134 1.81 -6.70 -15.72
CA LEU A 134 0.61 -6.35 -14.93
C LEU A 134 0.95 -5.64 -13.62
N ARG A 135 2.05 -6.02 -13.00
CA ARG A 135 2.61 -5.40 -11.79
C ARG A 135 4.11 -5.20 -11.99
N GLY A 136 4.62 -4.14 -11.37
CA GLY A 136 6.03 -3.77 -11.52
C GLY A 136 6.26 -2.82 -12.69
N SER A 137 7.51 -2.74 -13.14
CA SER A 137 7.94 -1.85 -14.19
C SER A 137 9.02 -2.48 -15.05
N LEU A 138 9.08 -2.05 -16.30
CA LEU A 138 10.18 -2.27 -17.23
C LEU A 138 10.89 -0.94 -17.47
N ARG A 139 12.20 -0.97 -17.63
CA ARG A 139 12.98 0.17 -18.07
C ARG A 139 13.89 -0.24 -19.22
N VAL A 140 14.04 0.65 -20.17
CA VAL A 140 14.83 0.42 -21.39
C VAL A 140 15.62 1.66 -21.76
N SER A 141 16.73 1.44 -22.45
CA SER A 141 17.54 2.51 -23.06
C SER A 141 17.59 2.31 -24.58
N ASP A 142 17.78 3.41 -25.30
CA ASP A 142 17.90 3.39 -26.77
C ASP A 142 19.35 3.15 -27.23
N GLY A 143 20.30 2.92 -26.32
CA GLY A 143 21.70 2.61 -26.59
C GLY A 143 22.38 1.82 -25.48
N VAL A 144 23.52 1.21 -25.77
CA VAL A 144 24.30 0.41 -24.81
C VAL A 144 25.13 1.30 -23.88
N VAL A 145 25.66 2.42 -24.41
CA VAL A 145 26.49 3.36 -23.65
C VAL A 145 25.62 4.09 -22.65
N ASP A 146 26.05 4.07 -21.37
CA ASP A 146 25.33 4.70 -20.26
C ASP A 146 23.85 4.29 -20.17
N ALA A 147 23.55 3.02 -20.52
CA ALA A 147 22.19 2.49 -20.61
C ALA A 147 21.39 2.67 -19.32
N PHE A 148 22.02 2.59 -18.15
CA PHE A 148 21.38 2.74 -16.85
C PHE A 148 21.12 4.20 -16.47
N ASP A 149 21.91 5.14 -16.98
CA ASP A 149 21.75 6.58 -16.69
C ASP A 149 20.70 7.21 -17.62
N ASN A 150 20.55 6.66 -18.83
CA ASN A 150 19.64 7.15 -19.87
C ASN A 150 18.38 6.29 -20.04
N ASP A 151 18.05 5.45 -19.05
CA ASP A 151 16.91 4.56 -19.16
C ASP A 151 15.58 5.29 -18.91
N ARG A 152 14.51 4.80 -19.54
CA ARG A 152 13.14 5.29 -19.38
C ARG A 152 12.17 4.17 -19.06
N PRO A 153 11.14 4.45 -18.24
CA PRO A 153 10.11 3.44 -17.96
C PRO A 153 9.24 3.22 -19.20
N VAL A 154 8.84 1.96 -19.39
CA VAL A 154 7.91 1.55 -20.45
C VAL A 154 6.80 0.70 -19.85
N SER A 155 5.62 0.76 -20.45
CA SER A 155 4.40 0.08 -19.97
C SER A 155 4.08 -1.22 -20.70
N ARG A 156 4.84 -1.56 -21.75
CA ARG A 156 4.62 -2.75 -22.57
C ARG A 156 5.96 -3.43 -22.90
N GLY A 157 5.91 -4.71 -23.24
CA GLY A 157 7.04 -5.46 -23.75
C GLY A 157 7.39 -5.12 -25.20
N PRO A 158 8.38 -5.86 -25.79
CA PRO A 158 8.80 -5.68 -27.19
C PRO A 158 7.66 -5.93 -28.17
N LEU A 159 7.69 -5.22 -29.29
CA LEU A 159 6.77 -5.47 -30.40
C LEU A 159 7.14 -6.75 -31.13
N PRO A 160 6.18 -7.43 -31.81
CA PRO A 160 6.49 -8.57 -32.67
C PRO A 160 7.59 -8.24 -33.67
N GLY A 161 8.49 -9.20 -33.90
CA GLY A 161 9.67 -9.06 -34.77
C GLY A 161 10.85 -8.32 -34.11
N THR A 162 10.75 -7.93 -32.84
CA THR A 162 11.81 -7.22 -32.13
C THR A 162 12.23 -7.94 -30.83
N VAL A 163 13.47 -7.67 -30.41
CA VAL A 163 14.03 -8.16 -29.15
C VAL A 163 14.60 -7.00 -28.34
N TRP A 164 14.40 -7.08 -27.03
CA TRP A 164 15.10 -6.26 -26.06
C TRP A 164 16.14 -7.11 -25.35
N ALA A 165 17.39 -6.71 -25.38
CA ALA A 165 18.49 -7.47 -24.76
C ALA A 165 19.17 -6.61 -23.69
N GLU A 166 19.72 -7.24 -22.66
CA GLU A 166 20.59 -6.55 -21.71
C GLU A 166 21.91 -6.14 -22.39
N ALA A 167 22.49 -5.03 -21.93
CA ALA A 167 23.76 -4.52 -22.44
C ALA A 167 24.85 -5.58 -22.48
N SER A 168 24.93 -6.43 -21.46
CA SER A 168 25.90 -7.54 -21.38
C SER A 168 25.75 -8.63 -22.46
N VAL A 169 24.57 -8.75 -23.11
CA VAL A 169 24.40 -9.61 -24.30
C VAL A 169 24.99 -8.93 -25.51
N LEU A 170 24.69 -7.66 -25.70
CA LEU A 170 25.12 -6.87 -26.83
C LEU A 170 26.65 -6.70 -26.83
N ASP A 171 27.23 -6.34 -25.69
CA ASP A 171 28.67 -6.23 -25.50
C ASP A 171 29.40 -7.55 -25.81
N ALA A 172 28.84 -8.69 -25.34
CA ALA A 172 29.47 -10.00 -25.56
C ALA A 172 29.37 -10.52 -26.99
N LEU A 173 28.41 -10.02 -27.78
CA LEU A 173 28.16 -10.39 -29.15
C LEU A 173 28.66 -9.31 -30.15
N GLY A 174 29.18 -8.19 -29.68
CA GLY A 174 29.60 -7.06 -30.53
C GLY A 174 28.45 -6.45 -31.32
N LEU A 175 27.26 -6.37 -30.73
CA LEU A 175 26.03 -5.87 -31.38
C LEU A 175 25.56 -4.55 -30.73
N ASP A 176 24.88 -3.74 -31.53
CA ASP A 176 24.23 -2.51 -31.08
C ASP A 176 22.71 -2.52 -31.32
N VAL A 177 22.03 -1.53 -30.77
CA VAL A 177 20.61 -1.30 -31.06
C VAL A 177 20.43 -1.00 -32.54
N GLY A 178 19.55 -1.76 -33.19
CA GLY A 178 19.32 -1.72 -34.63
C GLY A 178 19.90 -2.89 -35.40
N ASP A 179 20.81 -3.66 -34.79
CA ASP A 179 21.32 -4.91 -35.36
C ASP A 179 20.32 -6.04 -35.20
N ASP A 180 20.62 -7.18 -35.83
CA ASP A 180 19.81 -8.37 -35.72
C ASP A 180 20.42 -9.36 -34.73
N LEU A 181 19.55 -10.08 -34.01
CA LEU A 181 19.91 -11.17 -33.10
C LEU A 181 19.16 -12.44 -33.48
N PHE A 182 19.85 -13.56 -33.58
CA PHE A 182 19.22 -14.85 -33.78
C PHE A 182 18.86 -15.50 -32.45
N LEU A 183 17.59 -15.88 -32.33
CA LEU A 183 17.06 -16.68 -31.22
C LEU A 183 16.38 -17.93 -31.82
N GLY A 184 17.06 -19.07 -31.73
CA GLY A 184 16.68 -20.25 -32.49
C GLY A 184 16.73 -19.99 -33.99
N SER A 185 15.61 -20.23 -34.71
CA SER A 185 15.46 -19.98 -36.14
C SER A 185 15.01 -18.55 -36.47
N ALA A 186 14.59 -17.77 -35.51
CA ALA A 186 14.10 -16.41 -35.74
C ALA A 186 15.25 -15.40 -35.78
N ARG A 187 15.20 -14.49 -36.76
CA ARG A 187 16.03 -13.29 -36.86
C ARG A 187 15.19 -12.09 -36.36
N LEU A 188 15.58 -11.51 -35.24
CA LEU A 188 14.84 -10.45 -34.55
C LEU A 188 15.70 -9.20 -34.44
N ARG A 189 15.10 -8.03 -34.69
CA ARG A 189 15.82 -6.77 -34.61
C ARG A 189 15.93 -6.30 -33.15
N ILE A 190 17.12 -5.93 -32.72
CA ILE A 190 17.38 -5.36 -31.41
C ILE A 190 16.77 -3.94 -31.40
N ALA A 191 15.66 -3.76 -30.68
CA ALA A 191 14.94 -2.50 -30.65
C ALA A 191 15.42 -1.60 -29.50
N GLN A 192 15.76 -2.18 -28.36
CA GLN A 192 16.14 -1.45 -27.14
C GLN A 192 17.00 -2.30 -26.22
N VAL A 193 17.74 -1.62 -25.32
CA VAL A 193 18.49 -2.27 -24.23
C VAL A 193 17.60 -2.37 -23.01
N LEU A 194 17.39 -3.57 -22.50
CA LEU A 194 16.65 -3.82 -21.28
C LEU A 194 17.53 -3.53 -20.06
N THR A 195 17.18 -2.53 -19.26
CA THR A 195 17.94 -2.13 -18.07
C THR A 195 17.32 -2.65 -16.77
N MET A 196 15.98 -2.78 -16.73
CA MET A 196 15.27 -3.24 -15.52
C MET A 196 14.01 -4.05 -15.86
N GLU A 197 13.85 -5.15 -15.15
CA GLU A 197 12.69 -6.01 -15.15
C GLU A 197 12.33 -6.38 -13.70
N SER A 198 11.15 -5.97 -13.21
CA SER A 198 10.77 -6.16 -11.81
C SER A 198 10.58 -7.63 -11.43
N ASP A 199 9.98 -8.44 -12.31
CA ASP A 199 9.67 -9.87 -12.06
C ASP A 199 10.71 -10.85 -12.63
N ARG A 200 11.97 -10.44 -12.68
CA ARG A 200 13.08 -11.25 -13.23
C ARG A 200 13.16 -12.65 -12.63
N GLY A 201 12.57 -12.85 -11.46
CA GLY A 201 12.59 -14.13 -10.77
C GLY A 201 13.87 -14.37 -9.99
N GLY A 202 13.98 -15.54 -9.36
CA GLY A 202 15.15 -16.01 -8.62
C GLY A 202 15.75 -17.26 -9.26
N GLY A 203 16.93 -17.67 -8.78
CA GLY A 203 17.62 -18.87 -9.24
C GLY A 203 18.60 -18.62 -10.38
N PHE A 204 19.03 -19.69 -11.06
CA PHE A 204 20.08 -19.62 -12.09
C PHE A 204 19.74 -18.66 -13.24
N SER A 205 18.46 -18.59 -13.64
CA SER A 205 18.00 -17.67 -14.70
C SER A 205 18.09 -16.20 -14.35
N SER A 206 18.27 -15.85 -13.06
CA SER A 206 18.47 -14.45 -12.64
C SER A 206 19.88 -13.94 -12.87
N PHE A 207 20.85 -14.85 -13.00
CA PHE A 207 22.26 -14.52 -13.26
C PHE A 207 22.58 -14.47 -14.75
N SER A 208 21.79 -15.15 -15.59
CA SER A 208 21.98 -15.11 -17.04
C SER A 208 21.42 -13.82 -17.62
N PRO A 209 22.11 -13.17 -18.56
CA PRO A 209 21.61 -11.94 -19.18
C PRO A 209 20.29 -12.20 -19.91
N ARG A 210 19.39 -11.21 -19.92
CA ARG A 210 18.04 -11.33 -20.47
C ARG A 210 17.97 -10.99 -21.95
N ALA A 211 17.20 -11.81 -22.68
CA ALA A 211 16.67 -11.46 -24.01
C ALA A 211 15.14 -11.61 -23.95
N MET A 212 14.42 -10.51 -24.18
CA MET A 212 12.96 -10.44 -24.09
C MET A 212 12.37 -10.22 -25.48
N VAL A 213 11.36 -11.01 -25.84
CA VAL A 213 10.66 -10.96 -27.13
C VAL A 213 9.15 -10.93 -26.95
N ASN A 214 8.40 -10.64 -28.02
CA ASN A 214 6.95 -10.79 -28.00
C ASN A 214 6.56 -12.27 -28.04
N LEU A 215 5.49 -12.64 -27.35
CA LEU A 215 4.98 -14.03 -27.35
C LEU A 215 4.52 -14.50 -28.73
N ALA A 216 4.13 -13.56 -29.62
CA ALA A 216 3.76 -13.87 -31.00
C ALA A 216 4.93 -14.44 -31.83
N ASP A 217 6.17 -14.12 -31.46
CA ASP A 217 7.37 -14.59 -32.19
C ASP A 217 7.84 -15.98 -31.78
N ILE A 218 7.24 -16.59 -30.73
CA ILE A 218 7.74 -17.84 -30.14
C ILE A 218 7.78 -18.99 -31.16
N ASP A 219 6.75 -19.11 -31.99
CA ASP A 219 6.65 -20.20 -32.99
C ASP A 219 7.72 -20.04 -34.06
N ALA A 220 8.06 -18.81 -34.46
CA ALA A 220 9.13 -18.53 -35.42
C ALA A 220 10.52 -18.89 -34.88
N THR A 221 10.73 -18.85 -33.58
CA THR A 221 12.01 -19.26 -32.97
C THR A 221 12.28 -20.74 -33.05
N GLN A 222 11.26 -21.59 -33.14
CA GLN A 222 11.30 -23.06 -33.06
C GLN A 222 12.01 -23.61 -31.80
N LEU A 223 12.13 -22.77 -30.74
CA LEU A 223 12.83 -23.14 -29.52
C LEU A 223 11.95 -23.99 -28.58
N VAL A 224 10.62 -23.84 -28.65
CA VAL A 224 9.69 -24.58 -27.82
C VAL A 224 9.24 -25.85 -28.55
N GLN A 225 9.73 -27.00 -28.08
CA GLN A 225 9.37 -28.31 -28.56
C GLN A 225 8.67 -29.14 -27.48
N PRO A 226 7.97 -30.23 -27.80
CA PRO A 226 7.21 -31.01 -26.81
C PRO A 226 8.01 -31.51 -25.60
N ALA A 227 9.34 -31.64 -25.72
CA ALA A 227 10.24 -32.06 -24.63
C ALA A 227 11.00 -30.88 -23.98
N SER A 228 10.76 -29.65 -24.40
CA SER A 228 11.48 -28.48 -23.86
C SER A 228 11.09 -28.21 -22.42
N ARG A 229 12.09 -28.00 -21.55
CA ARG A 229 11.87 -27.54 -20.17
C ARG A 229 11.63 -26.05 -20.15
N VAL A 230 10.40 -25.66 -20.31
CA VAL A 230 9.96 -24.28 -20.34
C VAL A 230 9.12 -23.95 -19.09
N ARG A 231 9.15 -22.71 -18.64
CA ARG A 231 8.30 -22.24 -17.54
C ARG A 231 7.29 -21.23 -18.08
N TRP A 232 6.06 -21.65 -18.11
CA TRP A 232 4.94 -20.78 -18.40
C TRP A 232 4.44 -20.09 -17.13
N ARG A 233 4.04 -18.87 -17.29
CA ARG A 233 3.44 -18.06 -16.23
C ARG A 233 2.24 -17.31 -16.80
N MET A 234 1.10 -17.45 -16.17
CA MET A 234 -0.07 -16.61 -16.41
C MET A 234 -0.29 -15.78 -15.15
N ALA A 235 0.03 -14.50 -15.22
CA ALA A 235 -0.22 -13.53 -14.16
C ALA A 235 -1.64 -13.02 -14.27
N VAL A 236 -2.29 -12.75 -13.14
CA VAL A 236 -3.57 -12.06 -13.05
C VAL A 236 -3.47 -10.90 -12.08
N ALA A 237 -4.22 -9.82 -12.37
CA ALA A 237 -4.26 -8.63 -11.54
C ALA A 237 -5.66 -8.00 -11.56
N GLY A 238 -6.13 -7.52 -10.40
CA GLY A 238 -7.43 -6.88 -10.27
C GLY A 238 -7.87 -6.66 -8.82
N ASP A 239 -9.18 -6.70 -8.59
CA ASP A 239 -9.73 -6.59 -7.25
C ASP A 239 -9.36 -7.80 -6.37
N ALA A 240 -9.05 -7.55 -5.11
CA ALA A 240 -8.57 -8.58 -4.18
C ALA A 240 -9.59 -9.74 -3.99
N ALA A 241 -10.89 -9.42 -3.97
CA ALA A 241 -11.94 -10.45 -3.85
C ALA A 241 -12.02 -11.31 -5.13
N ALA A 242 -11.89 -10.69 -6.30
CA ALA A 242 -11.88 -11.39 -7.59
C ALA A 242 -10.64 -12.28 -7.75
N VAL A 243 -9.46 -11.80 -7.31
CA VAL A 243 -8.22 -12.59 -7.27
C VAL A 243 -8.39 -13.80 -6.34
N GLY A 244 -8.89 -13.60 -5.11
CA GLY A 244 -9.13 -14.69 -4.18
C GLY A 244 -10.11 -15.74 -4.68
N ALA A 245 -11.17 -15.33 -5.41
CA ALA A 245 -12.11 -16.25 -6.06
C ALA A 245 -11.43 -17.04 -7.20
N PHE A 246 -10.56 -16.41 -7.99
CA PHE A 246 -9.76 -17.07 -9.01
C PHE A 246 -8.80 -18.10 -8.40
N GLU A 247 -8.09 -17.71 -7.32
CA GLU A 247 -7.19 -18.59 -6.58
C GLU A 247 -7.89 -19.84 -6.07
N ALA A 248 -9.09 -19.71 -5.48
CA ALA A 248 -9.86 -20.84 -4.97
C ALA A 248 -10.21 -21.86 -6.08
N ILE A 249 -10.65 -21.37 -7.26
CA ILE A 249 -10.99 -22.24 -8.40
C ILE A 249 -9.75 -22.95 -8.94
N VAL A 250 -8.63 -22.23 -9.05
CA VAL A 250 -7.38 -22.83 -9.52
C VAL A 250 -6.86 -23.85 -8.50
N ALA A 251 -6.93 -23.55 -7.20
CA ALA A 251 -6.52 -24.48 -6.15
C ALA A 251 -7.34 -25.78 -6.17
N GLU A 252 -8.66 -25.67 -6.29
CA GLU A 252 -9.56 -26.83 -6.44
C GLU A 252 -9.20 -27.68 -7.67
N ALA A 253 -8.92 -27.01 -8.79
CA ALA A 253 -8.53 -27.72 -10.02
C ALA A 253 -7.14 -28.39 -9.91
N ILE A 254 -6.21 -27.81 -9.15
CA ILE A 254 -4.90 -28.41 -8.86
C ILE A 254 -5.06 -29.65 -7.98
N GLU A 255 -5.95 -29.60 -6.98
CA GLU A 255 -6.22 -30.75 -6.10
C GLU A 255 -6.93 -31.90 -6.87
N ALA A 256 -7.84 -31.57 -7.77
CA ALA A 256 -8.58 -32.54 -8.58
C ALA A 256 -7.74 -33.20 -9.68
N ALA A 257 -6.68 -32.53 -10.16
CA ALA A 257 -5.83 -33.04 -11.22
C ALA A 257 -4.53 -33.66 -10.66
N PRO A 258 -4.17 -34.88 -11.02
CA PRO A 258 -2.85 -35.42 -10.70
C PRO A 258 -1.77 -34.53 -11.34
N ARG A 259 -0.71 -34.22 -10.62
CA ARG A 259 0.41 -33.29 -10.84
C ARG A 259 1.19 -33.48 -12.17
N ARG A 260 0.53 -33.68 -13.30
CA ARG A 260 1.20 -33.99 -14.59
C ARG A 260 1.90 -32.78 -15.22
N ASP A 261 1.40 -31.55 -14.97
CA ASP A 261 1.82 -30.38 -15.73
C ASP A 261 2.61 -29.37 -14.85
N GLY A 262 2.99 -29.73 -13.62
CA GLY A 262 3.69 -28.83 -12.71
C GLY A 262 2.87 -27.59 -12.34
N LEU A 263 1.53 -27.66 -12.49
CA LEU A 263 0.63 -26.53 -12.27
C LEU A 263 0.65 -26.11 -10.80
N ARG A 264 0.95 -24.85 -10.57
CA ARG A 264 1.00 -24.22 -9.22
C ARG A 264 0.47 -22.81 -9.29
N ILE A 265 -0.23 -22.38 -8.24
CA ILE A 265 -0.57 -21.00 -8.06
C ILE A 265 0.38 -20.37 -7.04
N GLU A 266 0.98 -19.26 -7.43
CA GLU A 266 1.85 -18.45 -6.57
C GLU A 266 1.15 -17.13 -6.27
N THR A 267 1.01 -16.86 -4.99
CA THR A 267 0.49 -15.60 -4.45
C THR A 267 1.58 -14.92 -3.64
N LEU A 268 1.30 -13.76 -3.10
CA LEU A 268 2.21 -13.10 -2.17
C LEU A 268 2.55 -14.02 -0.97
N ALA A 269 1.55 -14.79 -0.50
CA ALA A 269 1.71 -15.70 0.63
C ALA A 269 2.49 -16.99 0.29
N SER A 270 2.33 -17.54 -0.91
CA SER A 270 2.91 -18.84 -1.29
C SER A 270 4.15 -18.74 -2.18
N GLY A 271 4.25 -17.67 -2.98
CA GLY A 271 5.29 -17.56 -4.01
C GLY A 271 6.71 -17.33 -3.49
N ARG A 272 6.86 -16.65 -2.37
CA ARG A 272 8.15 -16.37 -1.72
C ARG A 272 8.00 -16.38 -0.19
N PRO A 273 7.98 -17.54 0.45
CA PRO A 273 7.76 -17.66 1.89
C PRO A 273 8.69 -16.78 2.73
N GLY A 274 9.96 -16.65 2.35
CA GLY A 274 10.92 -15.81 3.06
C GLY A 274 10.61 -14.31 2.97
N THR A 275 10.06 -13.84 1.85
CA THR A 275 9.63 -12.44 1.69
C THR A 275 8.38 -12.17 2.52
N GLN A 276 7.40 -13.09 2.47
CA GLN A 276 6.19 -12.99 3.27
C GLN A 276 6.50 -12.99 4.78
N GLU A 277 7.37 -13.90 5.23
CA GLU A 277 7.78 -13.95 6.64
C GLU A 277 8.46 -12.66 7.10
N THR A 278 9.25 -12.02 6.23
CA THR A 278 9.87 -10.73 6.50
C THR A 278 8.84 -9.60 6.58
N LEU A 279 7.86 -9.58 5.66
CA LEU A 279 6.74 -8.64 5.67
C LEU A 279 5.89 -8.79 6.94
N ASP A 280 5.58 -10.04 7.33
CA ASP A 280 4.80 -10.33 8.53
C ASP A 280 5.54 -9.92 9.81
N ARG A 281 6.85 -10.14 9.88
CA ARG A 281 7.67 -9.69 11.01
C ARG A 281 7.71 -8.16 11.09
N ALA A 282 7.91 -7.48 9.94
CA ALA A 282 7.89 -6.03 9.89
C ALA A 282 6.51 -5.49 10.30
N GLY A 283 5.42 -6.06 9.78
CA GLY A 283 4.05 -5.71 10.16
C GLY A 283 3.76 -5.91 11.65
N LYS A 284 4.16 -7.04 12.22
CA LYS A 284 4.03 -7.31 13.68
C LYS A 284 4.82 -6.30 14.51
N PHE A 285 6.04 -5.96 14.09
CA PHE A 285 6.87 -4.96 14.78
C PHE A 285 6.21 -3.57 14.73
N LEU A 286 5.75 -3.13 13.55
CA LEU A 286 5.08 -1.86 13.38
C LEU A 286 3.78 -1.77 14.21
N ASN A 287 2.99 -2.85 14.25
CA ASN A 287 1.78 -2.94 15.07
C ASN A 287 2.10 -2.86 16.56
N LEU A 288 3.18 -3.49 17.01
CA LEU A 288 3.62 -3.43 18.41
C LEU A 288 4.05 -2.01 18.78
N VAL A 289 4.81 -1.32 17.93
CA VAL A 289 5.19 0.08 18.13
C VAL A 289 3.95 0.99 18.17
N ALA A 290 2.99 0.78 17.26
CA ALA A 290 1.74 1.55 17.24
C ALA A 290 0.91 1.32 18.53
N MET A 291 0.82 0.08 19.01
CA MET A 291 0.12 -0.27 20.25
C MET A 291 0.81 0.37 21.47
N LEU A 292 2.14 0.33 21.54
CA LEU A 292 2.90 0.97 22.62
C LEU A 292 2.71 2.48 22.61
N THR A 293 2.75 3.09 21.42
CA THR A 293 2.49 4.53 21.24
C THR A 293 1.07 4.88 21.69
N ALA A 294 0.07 4.09 21.30
CA ALA A 294 -1.32 4.28 21.73
C ALA A 294 -1.47 4.20 23.25
N LEU A 295 -0.81 3.24 23.91
CA LEU A 295 -0.82 3.08 25.35
C LEU A 295 -0.21 4.31 26.06
N LEU A 296 0.95 4.77 25.60
CA LEU A 296 1.60 5.96 26.16
C LEU A 296 0.73 7.21 25.99
N CYS A 297 0.10 7.35 24.81
CA CYS A 297 -0.84 8.42 24.53
C CYS A 297 -2.06 8.36 25.45
N ALA A 298 -2.63 7.19 25.69
CA ALA A 298 -3.75 6.99 26.62
C ALA A 298 -3.39 7.44 28.03
N VAL A 299 -2.21 7.07 28.53
CA VAL A 299 -1.73 7.48 29.85
C VAL A 299 -1.55 9.00 29.92
N ALA A 300 -0.93 9.61 28.90
CA ALA A 300 -0.72 11.06 28.85
C ALA A 300 -2.05 11.84 28.87
N VAL A 301 -3.03 11.39 28.08
CA VAL A 301 -4.38 12.00 28.04
C VAL A 301 -5.10 11.78 29.36
N ALA A 302 -5.03 10.61 29.97
CA ALA A 302 -5.65 10.32 31.27
C ALA A 302 -5.10 11.22 32.39
N ILE A 303 -3.78 11.46 32.41
CA ILE A 303 -3.15 12.40 33.35
C ILE A 303 -3.64 13.82 33.10
N GLY A 304 -3.68 14.26 31.84
CA GLY A 304 -4.18 15.57 31.45
C GLY A 304 -5.66 15.79 31.81
N ALA A 305 -6.51 14.79 31.55
CA ALA A 305 -7.93 14.80 31.88
C ALA A 305 -8.17 14.88 33.42
N ARG A 306 -7.42 14.10 34.21
CA ARG A 306 -7.46 14.17 35.66
C ARG A 306 -7.09 15.56 36.21
N GLY A 307 -6.00 16.12 35.68
CA GLY A 307 -5.56 17.48 36.07
C GLY A 307 -6.63 18.54 35.74
N PHE A 308 -7.25 18.43 34.55
CA PHE A 308 -8.33 19.31 34.17
C PHE A 308 -9.57 19.13 35.05
N ALA A 309 -10.03 17.90 35.28
CA ALA A 309 -11.18 17.61 36.13
C ALA A 309 -11.00 18.18 37.56
N ALA A 310 -9.80 17.99 38.11
CA ALA A 310 -9.48 18.55 39.44
C ALA A 310 -9.58 20.08 39.45
N SER A 311 -9.17 20.78 38.39
CA SER A 311 -9.25 22.22 38.28
C SER A 311 -10.67 22.79 38.12
N GLN A 312 -11.67 21.93 37.81
CA GLN A 312 -13.06 22.34 37.61
C GLN A 312 -13.97 22.08 38.83
N LEU A 313 -13.44 21.49 39.91
CA LEU A 313 -14.25 21.15 41.10
C LEU A 313 -14.89 22.38 41.74
N ASP A 314 -14.17 23.48 41.86
CA ASP A 314 -14.68 24.73 42.43
C ASP A 314 -15.78 25.37 41.57
N ALA A 315 -15.61 25.27 40.22
CA ALA A 315 -16.61 25.76 39.28
C ALA A 315 -17.92 24.92 39.37
N CYS A 316 -17.77 23.60 39.50
CA CYS A 316 -18.90 22.69 39.69
C CYS A 316 -19.65 22.99 41.01
N ALA A 317 -18.93 23.24 42.11
CA ALA A 317 -19.52 23.61 43.40
C ALA A 317 -20.31 24.92 43.31
N MET A 318 -19.75 25.94 42.67
CA MET A 318 -20.41 27.23 42.46
C MET A 318 -21.69 27.11 41.63
N LEU A 319 -21.66 26.35 40.54
CA LEU A 319 -22.84 26.11 39.69
C LEU A 319 -23.96 25.37 40.44
N ARG A 320 -23.58 24.48 41.36
CA ARG A 320 -24.52 23.73 42.20
C ARG A 320 -25.18 24.63 43.23
N VAL A 321 -24.45 25.55 43.82
CA VAL A 321 -24.99 26.57 44.75
C VAL A 321 -25.97 27.51 44.03
N LEU A 322 -25.73 27.79 42.73
CA LEU A 322 -26.64 28.60 41.90
C LEU A 322 -27.91 27.83 41.45
N GLY A 323 -28.09 26.57 41.88
CA GLY A 323 -29.32 25.79 41.68
C GLY A 323 -29.37 25.00 40.38
N LEU A 324 -28.26 24.86 39.63
CA LEU A 324 -28.23 24.01 38.44
C LEU A 324 -28.29 22.53 38.80
N SER A 325 -29.04 21.75 38.02
CA SER A 325 -29.16 20.32 38.23
C SER A 325 -27.83 19.61 37.90
N GLN A 326 -27.52 18.53 38.63
CA GLN A 326 -26.31 17.74 38.41
C GLN A 326 -26.19 17.21 36.96
N ARG A 327 -27.34 16.86 36.32
CA ARG A 327 -27.39 16.40 34.93
C ARG A 327 -27.04 17.53 33.96
N THR A 328 -27.46 18.74 34.19
CA THR A 328 -27.13 19.89 33.34
C THR A 328 -25.66 20.24 33.46
N ILE A 329 -25.09 20.22 34.67
CA ILE A 329 -23.66 20.42 34.90
C ILE A 329 -22.83 19.37 34.17
N ALA A 330 -23.15 18.07 34.35
CA ALA A 330 -22.44 17.00 33.72
C ALA A 330 -22.48 17.08 32.17
N ARG A 331 -23.66 17.37 31.57
CA ARG A 331 -23.78 17.55 30.12
C ARG A 331 -22.97 18.72 29.59
N THR A 332 -22.92 19.82 30.31
CA THR A 332 -22.14 21.02 29.93
C THR A 332 -20.65 20.70 29.91
N PHE A 333 -20.14 20.04 30.96
CA PHE A 333 -18.71 19.62 30.98
C PHE A 333 -18.39 18.54 29.98
N MET A 334 -19.28 17.55 29.76
CA MET A 334 -19.08 16.55 28.67
C MET A 334 -18.97 17.24 27.32
N LEU A 335 -19.81 18.23 27.04
CA LEU A 335 -19.77 18.94 25.75
C LEU A 335 -18.48 19.77 25.62
N GLU A 336 -17.99 20.38 26.70
CA GLU A 336 -16.71 21.08 26.72
C GLU A 336 -15.53 20.11 26.49
N PHE A 337 -15.49 18.98 27.18
CA PHE A 337 -14.49 17.96 26.99
C PHE A 337 -14.46 17.44 25.55
N PHE A 338 -15.64 17.14 25.01
CA PHE A 338 -15.77 16.68 23.64
C PHE A 338 -15.25 17.73 22.63
N ALA A 339 -15.58 19.01 22.83
CA ALA A 339 -15.11 20.09 21.96
C ALA A 339 -13.59 20.25 22.02
N VAL A 340 -12.99 20.22 23.23
CA VAL A 340 -11.53 20.27 23.40
C VAL A 340 -10.87 19.05 22.80
N GLY A 341 -11.43 17.86 23.02
CA GLY A 341 -10.95 16.62 22.45
C GLY A 341 -10.95 16.64 20.92
N LEU A 342 -12.03 17.13 20.32
CA LEU A 342 -12.16 17.25 18.87
C LEU A 342 -11.12 18.25 18.30
N VAL A 343 -10.99 19.42 18.89
CA VAL A 343 -10.00 20.42 18.46
C VAL A 343 -8.59 19.89 18.63
N GLY A 344 -8.28 19.24 19.76
CA GLY A 344 -6.99 18.62 20.02
C GLY A 344 -6.67 17.49 19.03
N ALA A 345 -7.65 16.65 18.72
CA ALA A 345 -7.50 15.58 17.74
C ALA A 345 -7.26 16.12 16.32
N LEU A 346 -7.99 17.13 15.89
CA LEU A 346 -7.79 17.76 14.58
C LEU A 346 -6.39 18.40 14.45
N LEU A 347 -5.98 19.15 15.48
CA LEU A 347 -4.62 19.70 15.53
C LEU A 347 -3.57 18.60 15.55
N GLY A 348 -3.80 17.52 16.29
CA GLY A 348 -2.92 16.37 16.37
C GLY A 348 -2.76 15.69 15.01
N ILE A 349 -3.85 15.47 14.28
CA ILE A 349 -3.80 14.90 12.92
C ILE A 349 -3.00 15.79 11.99
N LEU A 350 -3.19 17.09 12.05
CA LEU A 350 -2.49 18.06 11.20
C LEU A 350 -0.99 18.07 11.47
N ILE A 351 -0.61 18.03 12.75
CA ILE A 351 0.79 17.91 13.17
C ILE A 351 1.35 16.53 12.76
N GLY A 352 0.62 15.45 13.01
CA GLY A 352 1.02 14.08 12.66
C GLY A 352 1.22 13.91 11.15
N TRP A 353 0.34 14.49 10.34
CA TRP A 353 0.49 14.55 8.89
C TRP A 353 1.77 15.31 8.48
N SER A 354 2.06 16.44 9.10
CA SER A 354 3.28 17.21 8.82
C SER A 354 4.54 16.45 9.20
N VAL A 355 4.57 15.84 10.38
CA VAL A 355 5.68 14.99 10.86
C VAL A 355 5.88 13.79 9.95
N HIS A 356 4.79 13.16 9.49
CA HIS A 356 4.86 12.08 8.53
C HIS A 356 5.60 12.47 7.24
N TRP A 357 5.34 13.67 6.68
CA TRP A 357 6.08 14.16 5.52
C TRP A 357 7.57 14.36 5.78
N VAL A 358 7.93 14.77 6.99
CA VAL A 358 9.35 14.85 7.40
C VAL A 358 9.99 13.46 7.39
N PHE A 359 9.31 12.44 7.93
CA PHE A 359 9.81 11.07 7.87
C PHE A 359 9.98 10.57 6.43
N VAL A 360 9.00 10.84 5.57
CA VAL A 360 9.09 10.48 4.14
C VAL A 360 10.28 11.16 3.47
N ALA A 361 10.50 12.45 3.73
CA ALA A 361 11.63 13.20 3.18
C ALA A 361 12.99 12.68 3.68
N LEU A 362 13.10 12.32 4.96
CA LEU A 362 14.30 11.74 5.52
C LEU A 362 14.61 10.35 4.94
N LEU A 363 13.58 9.56 4.63
CA LEU A 363 13.74 8.23 4.04
C LEU A 363 13.87 8.25 2.51
N ALA A 364 13.54 9.35 1.83
CA ALA A 364 13.61 9.45 0.37
C ALA A 364 15.00 9.13 -0.21
N GLY A 365 16.07 9.33 0.58
CA GLY A 365 17.43 8.92 0.21
C GLY A 365 17.74 7.43 0.39
N LEU A 366 17.00 6.72 1.24
CA LEU A 366 17.21 5.31 1.55
C LEU A 366 16.24 4.38 0.77
N VAL A 367 15.04 4.84 0.50
CA VAL A 367 13.98 4.08 -0.18
C VAL A 367 13.82 4.63 -1.59
N LYS A 368 14.37 3.92 -2.58
CA LYS A 368 14.29 4.28 -4.01
C LYS A 368 12.88 4.10 -4.61
N THR A 369 11.95 3.48 -3.89
CA THR A 369 10.59 3.20 -4.35
C THR A 369 9.62 4.32 -3.99
N ALA A 370 8.76 4.69 -4.94
CA ALA A 370 7.69 5.65 -4.69
C ALA A 370 6.68 5.06 -3.70
N LEU A 371 6.64 5.61 -2.48
CA LEU A 371 5.68 5.20 -1.46
C LEU A 371 4.24 5.52 -1.92
N PRO A 372 3.27 4.60 -1.72
CA PRO A 372 1.87 4.83 -2.07
C PRO A 372 1.28 6.02 -1.33
N ALA A 373 0.15 6.54 -1.81
CA ALA A 373 -0.61 7.56 -1.09
C ALA A 373 -1.01 7.02 0.29
N ALA A 374 -0.96 7.86 1.32
CA ALA A 374 -1.39 7.48 2.66
C ALA A 374 -2.90 7.19 2.68
N SER A 375 -3.32 6.13 3.37
CA SER A 375 -4.74 5.84 3.58
C SER A 375 -5.34 6.79 4.64
N TRP A 376 -6.67 6.87 4.69
CA TRP A 376 -7.38 7.67 5.71
C TRP A 376 -7.56 6.94 7.05
N TRP A 377 -7.24 5.64 7.11
CA TRP A 377 -7.40 4.82 8.30
C TRP A 377 -6.67 5.35 9.54
N PRO A 378 -5.38 5.77 9.45
CA PRO A 378 -4.68 6.32 10.62
C PRO A 378 -5.28 7.62 11.15
N ALA A 379 -5.91 8.43 10.31
CA ALA A 379 -6.63 9.63 10.75
C ALA A 379 -7.90 9.25 11.52
N LEU A 380 -8.68 8.30 11.02
CA LEU A 380 -9.89 7.81 11.68
C LEU A 380 -9.59 7.16 13.03
N THR A 381 -8.55 6.33 13.11
CA THR A 381 -8.11 5.75 14.38
C THR A 381 -7.63 6.81 15.37
N GLY A 382 -6.91 7.84 14.91
CA GLY A 382 -6.48 8.97 15.73
C GLY A 382 -7.65 9.75 16.34
N VAL A 383 -8.69 10.06 15.54
CA VAL A 383 -9.93 10.68 16.03
C VAL A 383 -10.64 9.76 17.02
N GLY A 384 -10.80 8.49 16.66
CA GLY A 384 -11.48 7.48 17.51
C GLY A 384 -10.83 7.35 18.88
N VAL A 385 -9.51 7.23 18.93
CA VAL A 385 -8.73 7.18 20.18
C VAL A 385 -8.84 8.53 20.94
N GLY A 386 -8.67 9.66 20.27
CA GLY A 386 -8.79 10.97 20.89
C GLY A 386 -10.15 11.20 21.55
N LEU A 387 -11.24 10.73 20.93
CA LEU A 387 -12.60 10.86 21.48
C LEU A 387 -12.92 9.80 22.55
N SER A 388 -12.47 8.54 22.39
CA SER A 388 -12.72 7.46 23.34
C SER A 388 -12.03 7.69 24.68
N LEU A 389 -10.89 8.37 24.69
CA LEU A 389 -10.17 8.74 25.91
C LEU A 389 -10.84 9.88 26.69
N MET A 390 -11.84 10.55 26.08
CA MET A 390 -12.61 11.66 26.67
C MET A 390 -13.99 11.22 27.18
N ALA A 391 -14.49 10.05 26.77
CA ALA A 391 -15.77 9.47 27.19
C ALA A 391 -15.64 8.69 28.50
#